data_0032b0bac1c1c34a67c2caa972d05646
#
_entry.id   0032b0bac1c1c34a67c2caa972d05646
#
_cell.length_a   1.000
_cell.length_b   1.000
_cell.length_c   1.000
_cell.angle_alpha   90.00
_cell.angle_beta   90.00
_cell.angle_gamma   90.00
#
_symmetry.space_group_name_H-M   'P 1'
#
loop_
_entity.id
_entity.type
_entity.pdbx_description
1 polymer ?
#
loop_
_entity_poly.entity_id
_entity_poly.type
_entity_poly.pdbx_seq_one_letter_code
_entity_poly.pdbx_strand_id
1 'polypeptide(L)'
;MTRYHNILTFALLLAGATGCSKFLEVDNIGKSSTESFFAELSGLESALDGLYSETFNYYDDYMNYADLASDLVDLTPNASELQTDIFEFQALPEDNAGYPRLLWKAAYNVVTNANNILHFGPGLKESYPDDAKKIDRILGEAYFIRALMFLELSKVYSQNYTYTDDASHMGIPTPTQPLSFNATVARPTLKATYTQILEDLGNARKLLAEGDPRTGGKEVYYVSDRACRALLARVYLYMGNYE
;
A
#
# COMPACT_ATOMS: atom_id res chain seq x y z
N MET A 1 -27.44 25.85 61.88
CA MET A 1 -28.01 25.84 60.53
C MET A 1 -26.92 25.82 59.43
N THR A 2 -25.76 26.35 59.60
CA THR A 2 -24.68 26.44 58.60
C THR A 2 -24.04 25.09 58.19
N ARG A 3 -24.00 24.09 59.04
CA ARG A 3 -23.41 22.77 58.72
C ARG A 3 -24.21 21.97 57.68
N TYR A 4 -25.52 22.07 57.67
CA TYR A 4 -26.37 21.36 56.70
C TYR A 4 -26.36 22.03 55.32
N HIS A 5 -26.14 23.33 55.27
CA HIS A 5 -25.99 24.04 53.98
C HIS A 5 -24.71 23.60 53.27
N ASN A 6 -23.59 23.43 53.96
CA ASN A 6 -22.32 23.01 53.37
C ASN A 6 -22.37 21.53 52.89
N ILE A 7 -23.13 20.66 53.57
CA ILE A 7 -23.30 19.27 53.16
C ILE A 7 -24.18 19.18 51.89
N LEU A 8 -25.24 20.01 51.84
CA LEU A 8 -26.15 20.05 50.69
C LEU A 8 -25.47 20.62 49.44
N THR A 9 -24.59 21.63 49.59
CA THR A 9 -23.81 22.20 48.51
C THR A 9 -22.75 21.22 47.98
N PHE A 10 -22.12 20.45 48.88
CA PHE A 10 -21.14 19.44 48.49
C PHE A 10 -21.79 18.24 47.77
N ALA A 11 -22.99 17.82 48.21
CA ALA A 11 -23.77 16.76 47.56
C ALA A 11 -24.27 17.18 46.16
N LEU A 12 -24.63 18.46 45.98
CA LEU A 12 -25.05 19.00 44.66
C LEU A 12 -23.88 19.12 43.68
N LEU A 13 -22.67 19.40 44.14
CA LEU A 13 -21.46 19.44 43.35
C LEU A 13 -21.00 18.03 42.89
N LEU A 14 -21.19 17.01 43.74
CA LEU A 14 -20.91 15.62 43.36
C LEU A 14 -21.91 15.03 42.37
N ALA A 15 -23.18 15.46 42.38
CA ALA A 15 -24.21 15.00 41.45
C ALA A 15 -24.00 15.58 40.02
N GLY A 16 -23.28 16.71 39.89
CA GLY A 16 -22.92 17.32 38.59
C GLY A 16 -21.74 16.66 37.90
N ALA A 17 -21.00 15.75 38.55
CA ALA A 17 -19.81 15.11 38.01
C ALA A 17 -20.10 13.80 37.23
N THR A 18 -21.34 13.34 37.16
CA THR A 18 -21.71 12.23 36.26
C THR A 18 -21.89 12.74 34.82
N GLY A 19 -20.79 13.19 34.25
CA GLY A 19 -20.76 13.49 32.79
C GLY A 19 -21.03 12.20 32.00
N CYS A 20 -22.04 12.22 31.15
CA CYS A 20 -22.31 11.13 30.22
C CYS A 20 -21.08 10.90 29.32
N SER A 21 -20.32 9.84 29.57
CA SER A 21 -19.20 9.42 28.70
C SER A 21 -19.63 9.24 27.25
N LYS A 22 -20.88 8.85 27.01
CA LYS A 22 -21.48 8.72 25.68
C LYS A 22 -21.68 10.03 24.91
N PHE A 23 -21.64 11.20 25.57
CA PHE A 23 -21.79 12.50 24.87
C PHE A 23 -20.51 12.88 24.11
N LEU A 24 -19.36 12.32 24.48
CA LEU A 24 -18.08 12.52 23.80
C LEU A 24 -17.73 11.43 22.78
N GLU A 25 -18.51 10.36 22.73
CA GLU A 25 -18.44 9.37 21.66
C GLU A 25 -19.20 9.93 20.44
N VAL A 26 -18.52 10.74 19.66
CA VAL A 26 -19.01 11.16 18.35
C VAL A 26 -18.82 9.97 17.42
N ASP A 27 -19.86 9.20 17.20
CA ASP A 27 -19.91 8.32 16.04
C ASP A 27 -19.64 9.18 14.81
N ASN A 28 -18.52 8.92 14.13
CA ASN A 28 -18.18 9.60 12.89
C ASN A 28 -19.25 9.22 11.85
N ILE A 29 -20.34 9.97 11.82
CA ILE A 29 -21.42 9.80 10.84
C ILE A 29 -20.78 9.93 9.45
N GLY A 30 -20.72 8.82 8.70
CA GLY A 30 -20.17 8.75 7.35
C GLY A 30 -18.74 8.23 7.22
N LYS A 31 -18.06 7.80 8.31
CA LYS A 31 -16.82 7.03 8.24
C LYS A 31 -17.05 5.65 8.85
N SER A 32 -17.05 4.64 8.00
CA SER A 32 -16.93 3.24 8.45
C SER A 32 -15.56 3.03 9.09
N SER A 33 -15.47 2.26 10.20
CA SER A 33 -14.14 1.78 10.65
C SER A 33 -13.57 0.84 9.59
N THR A 34 -12.23 0.67 9.59
CA THR A 34 -11.59 -0.27 8.65
C THR A 34 -12.18 -1.68 8.82
N GLU A 35 -12.40 -2.12 10.05
CA GLU A 35 -12.97 -3.42 10.37
C GLU A 35 -14.40 -3.54 9.82
N SER A 36 -15.25 -2.53 10.00
CA SER A 36 -16.63 -2.58 9.50
C SER A 36 -16.70 -2.49 7.97
N PHE A 37 -15.77 -1.78 7.33
CA PHE A 37 -15.66 -1.74 5.88
C PHE A 37 -15.31 -3.11 5.29
N PHE A 38 -14.35 -3.81 5.90
CA PHE A 38 -13.92 -5.15 5.48
C PHE A 38 -14.76 -6.30 6.06
N ALA A 39 -15.83 -6.03 6.80
CA ALA A 39 -16.74 -7.07 7.29
C ALA A 39 -17.58 -7.69 6.16
N GLU A 40 -17.73 -6.99 5.03
CA GLU A 40 -18.54 -7.40 3.90
C GLU A 40 -17.70 -7.66 2.65
N LEU A 41 -18.12 -8.63 1.82
CA LEU A 41 -17.44 -8.93 0.54
C LEU A 41 -17.39 -7.71 -0.39
N SER A 42 -18.46 -6.91 -0.41
CA SER A 42 -18.51 -5.66 -1.19
C SER A 42 -17.46 -4.64 -0.79
N GLY A 43 -17.08 -4.61 0.49
CA GLY A 43 -15.96 -3.80 0.99
C GLY A 43 -14.61 -4.28 0.44
N LEU A 44 -14.40 -5.61 0.42
CA LEU A 44 -13.19 -6.19 -0.16
C LEU A 44 -13.08 -5.92 -1.67
N GLU A 45 -14.18 -6.02 -2.41
CA GLU A 45 -14.23 -5.70 -3.85
C GLU A 45 -13.93 -4.22 -4.09
N SER A 46 -14.56 -3.33 -3.33
CA SER A 46 -14.32 -1.88 -3.42
C SER A 46 -12.88 -1.51 -3.06
N ALA A 47 -12.28 -2.21 -2.08
CA ALA A 47 -10.88 -2.03 -1.73
C ALA A 47 -9.94 -2.42 -2.89
N LEU A 48 -10.26 -3.51 -3.62
CA LEU A 48 -9.47 -3.91 -4.79
C LEU A 48 -9.58 -2.88 -5.92
N ASP A 49 -10.78 -2.36 -6.19
CA ASP A 49 -10.95 -1.31 -7.20
C ASP A 49 -10.17 -0.04 -6.83
N GLY A 50 -10.20 0.34 -5.54
CA GLY A 50 -9.37 1.40 -4.99
C GLY A 50 -7.87 1.14 -5.15
N LEU A 51 -7.43 -0.11 -4.93
CA LEU A 51 -6.04 -0.52 -5.08
C LEU A 51 -5.54 -0.34 -6.52
N TYR A 52 -6.35 -0.70 -7.52
CA TYR A 52 -6.03 -0.44 -8.93
C TYR A 52 -5.96 1.05 -9.25
N SER A 53 -6.89 1.84 -8.73
CA SER A 53 -6.90 3.30 -8.90
C SER A 53 -5.65 3.96 -8.31
N GLU A 54 -5.26 3.60 -7.10
CA GLU A 54 -4.04 4.10 -6.46
C GLU A 54 -2.77 3.66 -7.22
N THR A 55 -2.77 2.44 -7.77
CA THR A 55 -1.66 1.95 -8.60
C THR A 55 -1.55 2.76 -9.88
N PHE A 56 -2.67 3.13 -10.51
CA PHE A 56 -2.67 4.01 -11.68
C PHE A 56 -2.09 5.39 -11.34
N ASN A 57 -2.50 6.01 -10.23
CA ASN A 57 -1.97 7.30 -9.78
C ASN A 57 -0.47 7.25 -9.53
N TYR A 58 0.05 6.14 -8.94
CA TYR A 58 1.49 5.96 -8.80
C TYR A 58 2.22 5.98 -10.14
N TYR A 59 1.69 5.27 -11.16
CA TYR A 59 2.34 5.20 -12.46
C TYR A 59 2.25 6.52 -13.24
N ASP A 60 1.23 7.32 -13.03
CA ASP A 60 1.15 8.66 -13.62
C ASP A 60 2.32 9.55 -13.14
N ASP A 61 2.57 9.57 -11.84
CA ASP A 61 3.73 10.26 -11.26
C ASP A 61 5.08 9.63 -11.67
N TYR A 62 5.16 8.29 -11.71
CA TYR A 62 6.38 7.57 -12.05
C TYR A 62 6.81 7.77 -13.49
N MET A 63 5.90 7.79 -14.45
CA MET A 63 6.22 8.06 -15.85
C MET A 63 6.82 9.45 -16.02
N ASN A 64 6.21 10.46 -15.41
CA ASN A 64 6.76 11.82 -15.42
C ASN A 64 8.18 11.87 -14.84
N TYR A 65 8.40 11.22 -13.70
CA TYR A 65 9.73 11.15 -13.08
C TYR A 65 10.74 10.42 -13.96
N ALA A 66 10.38 9.26 -14.49
CA ALA A 66 11.29 8.43 -15.27
C ALA A 66 11.68 9.12 -16.60
N ASP A 67 10.75 9.77 -17.26
CA ASP A 67 11.00 10.49 -18.52
C ASP A 67 11.88 11.73 -18.26
N LEU A 68 11.59 12.50 -17.22
CA LEU A 68 12.40 13.68 -16.84
C LEU A 68 13.83 13.31 -16.43
N ALA A 69 14.02 12.16 -15.77
CA ALA A 69 15.33 11.65 -15.36
C ALA A 69 16.07 10.88 -16.46
N SER A 70 15.58 10.95 -17.71
CA SER A 70 16.15 10.24 -18.87
C SER A 70 16.49 11.22 -20.00
N ASP A 71 17.11 10.70 -21.06
CA ASP A 71 17.40 11.47 -22.27
C ASP A 71 16.22 11.46 -23.28
N LEU A 72 15.02 11.06 -22.86
CA LEU A 72 13.85 10.88 -23.74
C LEU A 72 13.04 12.16 -23.93
N VAL A 73 13.17 13.12 -23.03
CA VAL A 73 12.41 14.39 -23.06
C VAL A 73 13.34 15.57 -22.91
N ASP A 74 12.84 16.74 -23.31
CA ASP A 74 13.49 18.04 -23.11
C ASP A 74 12.52 18.99 -22.41
N LEU A 75 13.05 19.97 -21.67
CA LEU A 75 12.23 20.92 -20.93
C LEU A 75 11.75 22.06 -21.82
N THR A 76 10.48 22.40 -21.69
CA THR A 76 9.95 23.63 -22.27
C THR A 76 10.32 24.85 -21.43
N PRO A 77 10.32 26.08 -22.00
CA PRO A 77 10.59 27.29 -21.23
C PRO A 77 9.63 27.54 -20.05
N ASN A 78 8.50 26.84 -20.02
CA ASN A 78 7.49 26.94 -18.94
C ASN A 78 7.56 25.74 -17.98
N ALA A 79 8.62 24.96 -17.98
CA ALA A 79 8.80 23.87 -17.03
C ALA A 79 8.76 24.39 -15.59
N SER A 80 8.15 23.64 -14.69
CA SER A 80 8.15 23.96 -13.27
C SER A 80 9.53 23.72 -12.66
N GLU A 81 9.82 24.38 -11.54
CA GLU A 81 11.05 24.16 -10.76
C GLU A 81 11.25 22.66 -10.45
N LEU A 82 10.17 21.97 -10.02
CA LEU A 82 10.19 20.54 -9.75
C LEU A 82 10.62 19.70 -10.97
N GLN A 83 10.15 20.05 -12.17
CA GLN A 83 10.55 19.36 -13.41
C GLN A 83 12.02 19.64 -13.75
N THR A 84 12.44 20.89 -13.57
CA THR A 84 13.83 21.32 -13.81
C THR A 84 14.80 20.59 -12.86
N ASP A 85 14.46 20.51 -11.57
CA ASP A 85 15.32 19.85 -10.57
C ASP A 85 15.54 18.36 -10.89
N ILE A 86 14.49 17.65 -11.35
CA ILE A 86 14.62 16.25 -11.76
C ILE A 86 15.46 16.13 -13.04
N PHE A 87 15.19 16.95 -14.04
CA PHE A 87 15.90 16.92 -15.33
C PHE A 87 17.38 17.24 -15.17
N GLU A 88 17.72 18.19 -14.28
CA GLU A 88 19.12 18.58 -13.98
C GLU A 88 19.76 17.73 -12.86
N PHE A 89 19.07 16.71 -12.34
CA PHE A 89 19.52 15.88 -11.21
C PHE A 89 19.87 16.69 -9.95
N GLN A 90 19.16 17.80 -9.70
CA GLN A 90 19.37 18.69 -8.55
C GLN A 90 18.39 18.43 -7.39
N ALA A 91 17.50 17.44 -7.51
CA ALA A 91 16.57 17.09 -6.45
C ALA A 91 17.30 16.67 -5.16
N LEU A 92 17.21 17.49 -4.13
CA LEU A 92 17.84 17.25 -2.84
C LEU A 92 16.99 16.31 -1.97
N PRO A 93 17.64 15.43 -1.17
CA PRO A 93 16.92 14.52 -0.25
C PRO A 93 16.07 15.25 0.79
N GLU A 94 16.42 16.47 1.15
CA GLU A 94 15.70 17.31 2.09
C GLU A 94 14.45 17.96 1.47
N ASP A 95 14.33 17.93 0.14
CA ASP A 95 13.22 18.55 -0.56
C ASP A 95 11.93 17.75 -0.32
N ASN A 96 11.17 18.19 0.64
CA ASN A 96 9.93 17.57 1.06
C ASN A 96 8.79 17.67 0.03
N ALA A 97 9.02 18.25 -1.15
CA ALA A 97 8.01 18.50 -2.19
C ALA A 97 8.28 17.76 -3.51
N GLY A 98 9.46 17.13 -3.68
CA GLY A 98 9.88 16.54 -4.95
C GLY A 98 9.20 15.23 -5.33
N TYR A 99 9.30 14.83 -6.60
CA TYR A 99 8.83 13.53 -7.12
C TYR A 99 9.28 12.34 -6.28
N PRO A 100 10.53 12.25 -5.78
CA PRO A 100 10.94 11.12 -4.95
C PRO A 100 10.05 10.93 -3.71
N ARG A 101 9.63 12.01 -3.06
CA ARG A 101 8.69 11.92 -1.93
C ARG A 101 7.29 11.53 -2.37
N LEU A 102 6.80 12.05 -3.49
CA LEU A 102 5.48 11.72 -4.03
C LEU A 102 5.41 10.23 -4.37
N LEU A 103 6.39 9.71 -5.10
CA LEU A 103 6.49 8.29 -5.47
C LEU A 103 6.56 7.37 -4.24
N TRP A 104 7.39 7.73 -3.24
CA TRP A 104 7.45 6.99 -1.98
C TRP A 104 6.09 6.91 -1.30
N LYS A 105 5.45 8.05 -1.13
CA LYS A 105 4.13 8.13 -0.48
C LYS A 105 3.06 7.37 -1.26
N ALA A 106 2.99 7.58 -2.57
CA ALA A 106 2.01 6.90 -3.43
C ALA A 106 2.19 5.38 -3.39
N ALA A 107 3.42 4.87 -3.56
CA ALA A 107 3.68 3.44 -3.51
C ALA A 107 3.35 2.80 -2.15
N TYR A 108 3.68 3.46 -1.03
CA TYR A 108 3.34 2.93 0.30
C TYR A 108 1.85 3.06 0.65
N ASN A 109 1.11 3.98 0.04
CA ASN A 109 -0.36 3.97 0.10
C ASN A 109 -0.92 2.71 -0.57
N VAL A 110 -0.43 2.37 -1.76
CA VAL A 110 -0.80 1.12 -2.45
C VAL A 110 -0.45 -0.10 -1.59
N VAL A 111 0.76 -0.17 -1.02
CA VAL A 111 1.18 -1.26 -0.12
C VAL A 111 0.27 -1.38 1.10
N THR A 112 -0.11 -0.26 1.72
CA THR A 112 -1.02 -0.24 2.87
C THR A 112 -2.40 -0.79 2.51
N ASN A 113 -2.96 -0.38 1.38
CA ASN A 113 -4.25 -0.88 0.90
C ASN A 113 -4.19 -2.37 0.54
N ALA A 114 -3.10 -2.82 -0.10
CA ALA A 114 -2.87 -4.25 -0.34
C ALA A 114 -2.79 -5.04 0.97
N ASN A 115 -2.07 -4.53 1.98
CA ASN A 115 -1.97 -5.17 3.28
C ASN A 115 -3.33 -5.29 3.98
N ASN A 116 -4.21 -4.30 3.88
CA ASN A 116 -5.56 -4.37 4.41
C ASN A 116 -6.37 -5.49 3.73
N ILE A 117 -6.35 -5.55 2.39
CA ILE A 117 -7.01 -6.62 1.63
C ILE A 117 -6.50 -8.00 2.07
N LEU A 118 -5.18 -8.15 2.18
CA LEU A 118 -4.53 -9.42 2.54
C LEU A 118 -4.75 -9.81 4.01
N HIS A 119 -4.98 -8.84 4.88
CA HIS A 119 -5.25 -9.06 6.30
C HIS A 119 -6.69 -9.51 6.54
N PHE A 120 -7.66 -8.78 5.97
CA PHE A 120 -9.08 -9.01 6.24
C PHE A 120 -9.72 -10.06 5.31
N GLY A 121 -9.26 -10.13 4.05
CA GLY A 121 -9.88 -10.97 3.02
C GLY A 121 -9.95 -12.47 3.36
N PRO A 122 -8.92 -13.11 3.94
CA PRO A 122 -8.97 -14.53 4.27
C PRO A 122 -10.13 -14.93 5.18
N GLY A 123 -10.48 -14.08 6.17
CA GLY A 123 -11.60 -14.31 7.10
C GLY A 123 -12.96 -14.32 6.43
N LEU A 124 -13.12 -13.61 5.31
CA LEU A 124 -14.39 -13.56 4.59
C LEU A 124 -14.78 -14.88 3.91
N LYS A 125 -13.84 -15.80 3.67
CA LYS A 125 -14.16 -17.12 3.09
C LYS A 125 -15.07 -17.97 3.98
N GLU A 126 -15.02 -17.77 5.29
CA GLU A 126 -15.91 -18.45 6.22
C GLU A 126 -17.34 -17.92 6.14
N SER A 127 -17.47 -16.60 5.95
CA SER A 127 -18.77 -15.94 5.82
C SER A 127 -19.38 -16.03 4.42
N TYR A 128 -18.53 -16.19 3.40
CA TYR A 128 -18.92 -16.24 1.97
C TYR A 128 -18.29 -17.47 1.28
N PRO A 129 -18.65 -18.70 1.66
CA PRO A 129 -18.03 -19.92 1.12
C PRO A 129 -18.26 -20.10 -0.39
N ASP A 130 -19.40 -19.65 -0.91
CA ASP A 130 -19.73 -19.71 -2.33
C ASP A 130 -18.88 -18.76 -3.18
N ASP A 131 -18.36 -17.67 -2.58
CA ASP A 131 -17.48 -16.69 -3.20
C ASP A 131 -15.99 -16.93 -2.91
N ALA A 132 -15.61 -18.05 -2.30
CA ALA A 132 -14.24 -18.32 -1.88
C ALA A 132 -13.21 -18.18 -3.02
N LYS A 133 -13.55 -18.64 -4.24
CA LYS A 133 -12.68 -18.49 -5.42
C LYS A 133 -12.54 -17.05 -5.88
N LYS A 134 -13.61 -16.25 -5.75
CA LYS A 134 -13.57 -14.81 -6.03
C LYS A 134 -12.67 -14.09 -5.03
N ILE A 135 -12.77 -14.46 -3.75
CA ILE A 135 -11.89 -13.94 -2.69
C ILE A 135 -10.43 -14.33 -2.99
N ASP A 136 -10.15 -15.57 -3.39
CA ASP A 136 -8.81 -16.01 -3.78
C ASP A 136 -8.24 -15.17 -4.92
N ARG A 137 -9.03 -14.88 -5.93
CA ARG A 137 -8.63 -13.97 -7.01
C ARG A 137 -8.27 -12.57 -6.47
N ILE A 138 -9.12 -11.99 -5.64
CA ILE A 138 -8.88 -10.66 -5.04
C ILE A 138 -7.56 -10.65 -4.24
N LEU A 139 -7.33 -11.66 -3.43
CA LEU A 139 -6.08 -11.80 -2.67
C LEU A 139 -4.87 -11.98 -3.59
N GLY A 140 -4.99 -12.77 -4.65
CA GLY A 140 -3.94 -12.96 -5.65
C GLY A 140 -3.57 -11.66 -6.37
N GLU A 141 -4.56 -10.86 -6.76
CA GLU A 141 -4.36 -9.54 -7.36
C GLU A 141 -3.67 -8.58 -6.38
N ALA A 142 -4.06 -8.58 -5.10
CA ALA A 142 -3.43 -7.74 -4.07
C ALA A 142 -1.97 -8.13 -3.78
N TYR A 143 -1.65 -9.43 -3.71
CA TYR A 143 -0.26 -9.91 -3.60
C TYR A 143 0.60 -9.45 -4.77
N PHE A 144 0.10 -9.58 -6.01
CA PHE A 144 0.81 -9.12 -7.18
C PHE A 144 1.10 -7.61 -7.12
N ILE A 145 0.10 -6.80 -6.82
CA ILE A 145 0.24 -5.34 -6.77
C ILE A 145 1.22 -4.92 -5.68
N ARG A 146 1.21 -5.59 -4.51
CA ARG A 146 2.20 -5.33 -3.46
C ARG A 146 3.63 -5.67 -3.89
N ALA A 147 3.82 -6.82 -4.52
CA ALA A 147 5.12 -7.21 -5.08
C ALA A 147 5.61 -6.21 -6.13
N LEU A 148 4.71 -5.75 -7.01
CA LEU A 148 5.01 -4.74 -8.01
C LEU A 148 5.49 -3.44 -7.36
N MET A 149 4.80 -2.95 -6.32
CA MET A 149 5.20 -1.74 -5.61
C MET A 149 6.53 -1.90 -4.89
N PHE A 150 6.81 -3.04 -4.28
CA PHE A 150 8.13 -3.30 -3.68
C PHE A 150 9.24 -3.31 -4.74
N LEU A 151 8.98 -3.88 -5.92
CA LEU A 151 9.95 -3.85 -7.01
C LEU A 151 10.19 -2.42 -7.48
N GLU A 152 9.14 -1.64 -7.75
CA GLU A 152 9.24 -0.24 -8.20
C GLU A 152 9.99 0.62 -7.16
N LEU A 153 9.62 0.52 -5.88
CA LEU A 153 10.34 1.20 -4.79
C LEU A 153 11.82 0.82 -4.74
N SER A 154 12.15 -0.47 -4.92
CA SER A 154 13.54 -0.91 -4.89
C SER A 154 14.38 -0.33 -6.04
N LYS A 155 13.79 -0.13 -7.21
CA LYS A 155 14.46 0.48 -8.37
C LYS A 155 14.79 1.96 -8.14
N VAL A 156 13.93 2.67 -7.43
CA VAL A 156 14.11 4.12 -7.20
C VAL A 156 14.95 4.41 -5.95
N TYR A 157 14.83 3.60 -4.89
CA TYR A 157 15.37 3.94 -3.57
C TYR A 157 16.46 2.98 -3.07
N SER A 158 16.88 2.00 -3.86
CA SER A 158 17.99 1.10 -3.55
C SER A 158 19.02 1.09 -4.68
N GLN A 159 20.21 0.58 -4.39
CA GLN A 159 21.18 0.24 -5.44
C GLN A 159 20.70 -1.02 -6.19
N ASN A 160 21.28 -1.28 -7.37
CA ASN A 160 20.96 -2.47 -8.15
C ASN A 160 21.21 -3.76 -7.34
N TYR A 161 20.47 -4.81 -7.61
CA TYR A 161 20.57 -6.09 -6.87
C TYR A 161 22.00 -6.65 -6.88
N THR A 162 22.71 -6.48 -8.00
CA THR A 162 24.09 -6.95 -8.19
C THR A 162 25.17 -5.94 -7.73
N TYR A 163 24.80 -4.90 -6.98
CA TYR A 163 25.74 -3.91 -6.46
C TYR A 163 26.72 -4.50 -5.43
N THR A 164 26.25 -5.45 -4.61
CA THR A 164 27.10 -6.32 -3.79
C THR A 164 26.85 -7.76 -4.21
N ASP A 165 27.86 -8.63 -4.09
CA ASP A 165 27.80 -10.01 -4.58
C ASP A 165 26.64 -10.82 -3.97
N ASP A 166 26.22 -10.48 -2.75
CA ASP A 166 25.18 -11.18 -1.98
C ASP A 166 23.89 -10.36 -1.79
N ALA A 167 23.80 -9.17 -2.39
CA ALA A 167 22.71 -8.20 -2.23
C ALA A 167 22.45 -7.82 -0.75
N SER A 168 23.52 -7.78 0.08
CA SER A 168 23.44 -7.43 1.51
C SER A 168 23.28 -5.94 1.78
N HIS A 169 23.46 -5.09 0.77
CA HIS A 169 23.25 -3.66 0.89
C HIS A 169 21.76 -3.33 1.14
N MET A 170 21.50 -2.07 1.51
CA MET A 170 20.20 -1.62 2.01
C MET A 170 19.09 -1.69 0.94
N GLY A 171 18.05 -2.43 1.25
CA GLY A 171 16.81 -2.51 0.47
C GLY A 171 15.80 -1.42 0.83
N ILE A 172 14.52 -1.71 0.73
CA ILE A 172 13.39 -0.83 1.11
C ILE A 172 12.56 -1.48 2.21
N PRO A 173 11.83 -0.74 3.06
CA PRO A 173 10.88 -1.33 4.00
C PRO A 173 9.82 -2.17 3.27
N THR A 174 9.59 -3.39 3.73
CA THR A 174 8.61 -4.33 3.14
C THR A 174 7.56 -4.78 4.17
N PRO A 175 6.70 -3.86 4.67
CA PRO A 175 5.65 -4.24 5.60
C PRO A 175 4.63 -5.16 4.93
N THR A 176 4.31 -6.28 5.58
CA THR A 176 3.36 -7.29 5.07
C THR A 176 2.05 -7.32 5.85
N GLN A 177 1.89 -6.44 6.83
CA GLN A 177 0.70 -6.30 7.66
C GLN A 177 0.27 -4.82 7.73
N PRO A 178 -0.99 -4.53 8.04
CA PRO A 178 -1.43 -3.19 8.36
C PRO A 178 -0.58 -2.61 9.50
N LEU A 179 -0.10 -1.38 9.32
CA LEU A 179 0.74 -0.71 10.31
C LEU A 179 -0.10 0.25 11.17
N SER A 180 0.22 0.34 12.44
CA SER A 180 -0.30 1.41 13.30
C SER A 180 0.29 2.77 12.90
N PHE A 181 -0.40 3.86 13.25
CA PHE A 181 -0.02 5.23 12.88
C PHE A 181 1.43 5.61 13.24
N ASN A 182 1.95 5.09 14.35
CA ASN A 182 3.31 5.38 14.83
C ASN A 182 4.31 4.25 14.55
N ALA A 183 3.97 3.29 13.68
CA ALA A 183 4.88 2.18 13.38
C ALA A 183 6.11 2.67 12.62
N THR A 184 7.27 2.17 13.03
CA THR A 184 8.53 2.38 12.32
C THR A 184 8.98 1.04 11.73
N VAL A 185 9.25 1.01 10.44
CA VAL A 185 9.75 -0.18 9.74
C VAL A 185 11.17 0.10 9.25
N ALA A 186 12.12 -0.71 9.73
CA ALA A 186 13.50 -0.62 9.28
C ALA A 186 13.66 -1.09 7.82
N ARG A 187 14.67 -0.56 7.13
CA ARG A 187 15.06 -1.06 5.81
C ARG A 187 15.83 -2.38 5.97
N PRO A 188 15.35 -3.49 5.38
CA PRO A 188 16.08 -4.75 5.35
C PRO A 188 17.21 -4.70 4.31
N THR A 189 17.93 -5.80 4.13
CA THR A 189 18.82 -5.98 2.97
C THR A 189 18.02 -6.02 1.66
N LEU A 190 18.64 -5.67 0.55
CA LEU A 190 17.99 -5.78 -0.75
C LEU A 190 17.65 -7.24 -1.07
N LYS A 191 18.49 -8.20 -0.67
CA LYS A 191 18.17 -9.63 -0.75
C LYS A 191 16.84 -9.96 -0.07
N ALA A 192 16.62 -9.48 1.15
CA ALA A 192 15.36 -9.72 1.87
C ALA A 192 14.17 -9.03 1.19
N THR A 193 14.36 -7.82 0.63
CA THR A 193 13.35 -7.16 -0.20
C THR A 193 12.93 -8.03 -1.39
N TYR A 194 13.89 -8.54 -2.16
CA TYR A 194 13.59 -9.38 -3.32
C TYR A 194 13.01 -10.74 -2.92
N THR A 195 13.42 -11.29 -1.77
CA THR A 195 12.78 -12.49 -1.22
C THR A 195 11.29 -12.26 -0.98
N GLN A 196 10.91 -11.12 -0.37
CA GLN A 196 9.50 -10.77 -0.16
C GLN A 196 8.74 -10.59 -1.48
N ILE A 197 9.36 -9.96 -2.49
CA ILE A 197 8.76 -9.80 -3.83
C ILE A 197 8.47 -11.18 -4.44
N LEU A 198 9.43 -12.11 -4.39
CA LEU A 198 9.27 -13.45 -4.94
C LEU A 198 8.21 -14.26 -4.19
N GLU A 199 8.15 -14.14 -2.86
CA GLU A 199 7.13 -14.76 -2.03
C GLU A 199 5.73 -14.28 -2.37
N ASP A 200 5.54 -12.95 -2.49
CA ASP A 200 4.27 -12.36 -2.88
C ASP A 200 3.83 -12.81 -4.28
N LEU A 201 4.75 -12.86 -5.25
CA LEU A 201 4.46 -13.35 -6.59
C LEU A 201 4.13 -14.85 -6.62
N GLY A 202 4.76 -15.65 -5.75
CA GLY A 202 4.43 -17.04 -5.57
C GLY A 202 3.01 -17.25 -5.04
N ASN A 203 2.62 -16.48 -4.02
CA ASN A 203 1.27 -16.47 -3.45
C ASN A 203 0.23 -15.97 -4.48
N ALA A 204 0.54 -14.90 -5.21
CA ALA A 204 -0.32 -14.37 -6.26
C ALA A 204 -0.62 -15.44 -7.32
N ARG A 205 0.40 -16.13 -7.82
CA ARG A 205 0.25 -17.16 -8.84
C ARG A 205 -0.62 -18.30 -8.38
N LYS A 206 -0.40 -18.80 -7.16
CA LYS A 206 -1.19 -19.88 -6.58
C LYS A 206 -2.67 -19.50 -6.52
N LEU A 207 -2.98 -18.35 -5.96
CA LEU A 207 -4.35 -17.90 -5.78
C LEU A 207 -5.05 -17.58 -7.11
N LEU A 208 -4.33 -17.00 -8.08
CA LEU A 208 -4.87 -16.68 -9.41
C LEU A 208 -5.08 -17.94 -10.28
N ALA A 209 -4.34 -19.01 -10.02
CA ALA A 209 -4.57 -20.30 -10.71
C ALA A 209 -5.82 -21.02 -10.19
N GLU A 210 -6.15 -20.85 -8.92
CA GLU A 210 -7.29 -21.50 -8.25
C GLU A 210 -8.55 -20.62 -8.21
N GLY A 211 -8.40 -19.29 -8.36
CA GLY A 211 -9.47 -18.31 -8.29
C GLY A 211 -10.33 -18.26 -9.54
N ASP A 212 -11.48 -17.61 -9.45
CA ASP A 212 -12.35 -17.37 -10.59
C ASP A 212 -11.70 -16.35 -11.56
N PRO A 213 -11.52 -16.68 -12.83
CA PRO A 213 -11.00 -15.72 -13.80
C PRO A 213 -11.98 -14.56 -14.01
N ARG A 214 -11.46 -13.38 -14.29
CA ARG A 214 -12.30 -12.29 -14.76
C ARG A 214 -12.83 -12.62 -16.15
N THR A 215 -14.07 -12.23 -16.42
CA THR A 215 -14.77 -12.46 -17.67
C THR A 215 -15.33 -11.16 -18.26
N GLY A 216 -15.81 -11.18 -19.47
CA GLY A 216 -16.49 -10.02 -20.09
C GLY A 216 -15.59 -9.12 -20.95
N GLY A 217 -14.44 -9.61 -21.40
CA GLY A 217 -13.54 -8.88 -22.33
C GLY A 217 -12.70 -7.79 -21.69
N LYS A 218 -12.64 -7.75 -20.36
CA LYS A 218 -11.84 -6.79 -19.57
C LYS A 218 -10.63 -7.44 -18.89
N GLU A 219 -10.39 -8.71 -19.14
CA GLU A 219 -9.37 -9.54 -18.48
C GLU A 219 -7.95 -8.97 -18.66
N VAL A 220 -7.72 -8.29 -19.80
CA VAL A 220 -6.42 -7.69 -20.14
C VAL A 220 -6.04 -6.51 -19.24
N TYR A 221 -7.00 -5.89 -18.56
CA TYR A 221 -6.77 -4.75 -17.68
C TYR A 221 -6.47 -5.16 -16.24
N TYR A 222 -6.54 -6.44 -15.93
CA TYR A 222 -6.40 -6.95 -14.58
C TYR A 222 -5.26 -7.95 -14.47
N VAL A 223 -4.77 -8.12 -13.24
CA VAL A 223 -3.73 -9.08 -12.91
C VAL A 223 -4.18 -10.51 -13.22
N SER A 224 -3.27 -11.29 -13.79
CA SER A 224 -3.48 -12.71 -14.11
C SER A 224 -2.21 -13.52 -13.81
N ASP A 225 -2.27 -14.85 -13.84
CA ASP A 225 -1.08 -15.71 -13.73
C ASP A 225 -0.03 -15.35 -14.81
N ARG A 226 -0.47 -14.95 -15.99
CA ARG A 226 0.45 -14.50 -17.05
C ARG A 226 1.19 -13.21 -16.66
N ALA A 227 0.49 -12.26 -16.05
CA ALA A 227 1.11 -11.05 -15.53
C ALA A 227 2.14 -11.37 -14.44
N CYS A 228 1.83 -12.31 -13.54
CA CYS A 228 2.77 -12.78 -12.51
C CYS A 228 4.03 -13.37 -13.11
N ARG A 229 3.90 -14.22 -14.17
CA ARG A 229 5.06 -14.79 -14.87
C ARG A 229 5.91 -13.72 -15.54
N ALA A 230 5.29 -12.74 -16.17
CA ALA A 230 6.00 -11.63 -16.79
C ALA A 230 6.76 -10.79 -15.77
N LEU A 231 6.15 -10.53 -14.60
CA LEU A 231 6.80 -9.80 -13.52
C LEU A 231 7.93 -10.62 -12.88
N LEU A 232 7.75 -11.94 -12.70
CA LEU A 232 8.81 -12.84 -12.23
C LEU A 232 10.02 -12.82 -13.17
N ALA A 233 9.80 -12.91 -14.48
CA ALA A 233 10.89 -12.81 -15.46
C ALA A 233 11.65 -11.48 -15.31
N ARG A 234 10.94 -10.37 -15.11
CA ARG A 234 11.54 -9.06 -14.84
C ARG A 234 12.34 -9.05 -13.52
N VAL A 235 11.80 -9.62 -12.45
CA VAL A 235 12.50 -9.72 -11.14
C VAL A 235 13.80 -10.50 -11.29
N TYR A 236 13.78 -11.68 -11.94
CA TYR A 236 14.98 -12.48 -12.18
C TYR A 236 16.00 -11.75 -13.06
N LEU A 237 15.54 -11.01 -14.07
CA LEU A 237 16.41 -10.16 -14.89
C LEU A 237 17.16 -9.13 -14.01
N TYR A 238 16.46 -8.43 -13.12
CA TYR A 238 17.10 -7.48 -12.20
C TYR A 238 18.03 -8.14 -11.19
N MET A 239 17.79 -9.41 -10.84
CA MET A 239 18.67 -10.20 -9.97
C MET A 239 19.93 -10.70 -10.69
N GLY A 240 20.02 -10.54 -12.01
CA GLY A 240 21.09 -11.13 -12.83
C GLY A 240 20.97 -12.64 -13.01
N ASN A 241 19.80 -13.21 -12.71
CA ASN A 241 19.52 -14.63 -12.90
C ASN A 241 18.84 -14.82 -14.26
N TYR A 242 19.58 -15.36 -15.21
CA TYR A 242 19.16 -15.53 -16.63
C TYR A 242 18.82 -16.97 -16.99
N GLU A 243 18.80 -17.89 -16.01
CA GLU A 243 18.52 -19.33 -16.22
C GLU A 243 17.01 -19.67 -16.15
#